data_19df8c2bb55ab1edeb761d0a30525cbb
#
_entry.id   19df8c2bb55ab1edeb761d0a30525cbb
#
_cell.length_a   1.000
_cell.length_b   1.000
_cell.length_c   1.000
_cell.angle_alpha   90.00
_cell.angle_beta   90.00
_cell.angle_gamma   90.00
#
_symmetry.space_group_name_H-M   'P 1'
#
loop_
_entity.id
_entity.type
_entity.pdbx_description
1 polymer ?
#
loop_
_entity_poly.entity_id
_entity_poly.type
_entity_poly.pdbx_seq_one_letter_code
_entity_poly.pdbx_strand_id
1 'polypeptide(L)' 'MSDVVVWSKQNCPYCVKAKYLLSAKGYEYEERVVGEGWTREQLLEAVPTARTVPQIFIKEELIGGYDQLVKYFEIV' A
#
# COMPACT_ATOMS: atom_id res chain seq x y z
N MET A 1 -9.73 -13.22 -3.38
CA MET A 1 -9.11 -11.97 -3.86
C MET A 1 -9.06 -10.97 -2.71
N SER A 2 -7.97 -10.25 -2.61
CA SER A 2 -7.82 -9.27 -1.53
C SER A 2 -8.49 -7.97 -1.91
N ASP A 3 -9.21 -7.38 -0.94
CA ASP A 3 -9.73 -6.03 -1.10
C ASP A 3 -8.66 -4.97 -0.89
N VAL A 4 -7.47 -5.39 -0.48
CA VAL A 4 -6.37 -4.50 -0.12
C VAL A 4 -5.22 -4.71 -1.09
N VAL A 5 -4.70 -3.61 -1.62
CA VAL A 5 -3.53 -3.62 -2.50
C VAL A 5 -2.48 -2.70 -1.89
N VAL A 6 -1.26 -3.20 -1.78
CA VAL A 6 -0.13 -2.42 -1.27
C VAL A 6 0.93 -2.33 -2.36
N TRP A 7 1.16 -1.11 -2.84
CA TRP A 7 2.28 -0.83 -3.73
C TRP A 7 3.51 -0.56 -2.87
N SER A 8 4.56 -1.33 -3.08
CA SER A 8 5.76 -1.27 -2.27
C SER A 8 7.01 -1.32 -3.14
N LYS A 9 8.18 -1.32 -2.50
CA LYS A 9 9.46 -1.57 -3.15
C LYS A 9 10.37 -2.26 -2.16
N GLN A 10 11.49 -2.78 -2.66
CA GLN A 10 12.51 -3.35 -1.78
C GLN A 10 13.16 -2.26 -0.92
N ASN A 11 13.62 -2.65 0.24
CA ASN A 11 14.33 -1.75 1.18
C ASN A 11 13.50 -0.54 1.58
N CYS A 12 12.20 -0.78 1.82
CA CYS A 12 11.27 0.26 2.22
C CYS A 12 10.72 -0.05 3.62
N PRO A 13 11.28 0.56 4.67
CA PRO A 13 10.83 0.30 6.04
C PRO A 13 9.35 0.60 6.27
N TYR A 14 8.84 1.68 5.71
CA TYR A 14 7.44 2.03 5.85
C TYR A 14 6.52 1.06 5.13
N CYS A 15 6.98 0.47 4.02
CA CYS A 15 6.23 -0.58 3.34
C CYS A 15 6.09 -1.80 4.24
N VAL A 16 7.18 -2.18 4.92
CA VAL A 16 7.17 -3.29 5.87
C VAL A 16 6.21 -3.00 7.02
N LYS A 17 6.25 -1.79 7.57
CA LYS A 17 5.35 -1.39 8.64
C LYS A 17 3.89 -1.44 8.20
N ALA A 18 3.60 -0.98 7.00
CA ALA A 18 2.23 -0.98 6.47
C ALA A 18 1.71 -2.41 6.32
N LYS A 19 2.52 -3.30 5.77
CA LYS A 19 2.14 -4.70 5.61
C LYS A 19 1.92 -5.37 6.96
N TYR A 20 2.78 -5.10 7.92
CA TYR A 20 2.65 -5.64 9.27
C TYR A 20 1.35 -5.15 9.91
N LEU A 21 1.06 -3.86 9.78
CA LEU A 21 -0.16 -3.29 10.37
C LEU A 21 -1.41 -3.93 9.78
N LEU A 22 -1.44 -4.11 8.46
CA LEU A 22 -2.57 -4.76 7.80
C LEU A 22 -2.76 -6.19 8.30
N SER A 23 -1.67 -6.94 8.40
CA SER A 23 -1.73 -8.31 8.91
C SER A 23 -2.20 -8.35 10.36
N ALA A 24 -1.73 -7.42 11.19
CA ALA A 24 -2.12 -7.35 12.59
C ALA A 24 -3.61 -7.05 12.75
N LYS A 25 -4.20 -6.35 11.79
CA LYS A 25 -5.63 -6.04 11.78
C LYS A 25 -6.47 -7.13 11.11
N GLY A 26 -5.84 -8.21 10.67
CA GLY A 26 -6.56 -9.32 10.06
C GLY A 26 -6.85 -9.17 8.58
N TYR A 27 -6.22 -8.22 7.90
CA TYR A 27 -6.41 -8.03 6.47
C TYR A 27 -5.43 -8.86 5.67
N GLU A 28 -5.92 -9.48 4.62
CA GLU A 28 -5.08 -10.04 3.58
C GLU A 28 -4.88 -8.95 2.53
N TYR A 29 -3.75 -8.96 1.85
CA TYR A 29 -3.46 -7.93 0.86
C TYR A 29 -2.70 -8.53 -0.32
N GLU A 30 -2.82 -7.85 -1.46
CA GLU A 30 -2.00 -8.13 -2.62
C GLU A 30 -0.85 -7.13 -2.62
N GLU A 31 0.38 -7.62 -2.62
CA GLU A 31 1.55 -6.75 -2.68
C GLU A 31 2.02 -6.61 -4.13
N ARG A 32 2.23 -5.37 -4.56
CA ARG A 32 2.74 -5.05 -5.88
C ARG A 32 4.07 -4.34 -5.70
N VAL A 33 5.15 -5.09 -5.93
CA VAL A 33 6.51 -4.59 -5.69
C VAL A 33 7.02 -3.93 -6.97
N VAL A 34 7.21 -2.62 -6.90
CA VAL A 34 7.76 -1.85 -8.01
C VAL A 34 9.22 -2.27 -8.22
N GLY A 35 9.53 -2.68 -9.44
CA GLY A 35 10.85 -3.24 -9.77
C GLY A 35 10.86 -4.76 -9.78
N GLU A 36 9.80 -5.41 -9.32
CA GLU A 36 9.68 -6.87 -9.30
C GLU A 36 8.32 -7.30 -9.85
N GLY A 37 8.19 -7.28 -11.16
CA GLY A 37 6.94 -7.64 -11.81
C GLY A 37 5.97 -6.49 -12.02
N TRP A 38 6.19 -5.36 -11.35
CA TRP A 38 5.42 -4.15 -11.51
C TRP A 38 6.34 -2.98 -11.80
N THR A 39 5.86 -2.01 -12.57
CA THR A 39 6.69 -0.88 -12.98
C THR A 39 6.23 0.39 -12.27
N ARG A 40 7.13 1.37 -12.25
CA ARG A 40 6.80 2.70 -11.74
C ARG A 40 5.66 3.33 -12.53
N GLU A 41 5.63 3.11 -13.83
CA GLU A 41 4.57 3.62 -14.70
C GLU A 41 3.21 3.07 -14.28
N GLN A 42 3.16 1.79 -13.93
CA GLN A 42 1.92 1.17 -13.46
C GLN A 42 1.47 1.78 -12.14
N LEU A 43 2.42 2.05 -11.24
CA LEU A 43 2.10 2.75 -9.99
C LEU A 43 1.52 4.13 -10.28
N LEU A 44 2.13 4.88 -11.19
CA LEU A 44 1.66 6.23 -11.52
C LEU A 44 0.33 6.22 -12.26
N GLU A 45 0.00 5.15 -12.97
CA GLU A 45 -1.34 5.00 -13.54
C GLU A 45 -2.39 4.84 -12.44
N ALA A 46 -2.06 4.05 -11.42
CA ALA A 46 -2.97 3.83 -10.30
C ALA A 46 -3.05 5.05 -9.38
N VAL A 47 -1.91 5.71 -9.14
CA VAL A 47 -1.81 6.86 -8.24
C VAL A 47 -0.99 7.95 -8.95
N PRO A 48 -1.62 8.78 -9.78
CA PRO A 48 -0.89 9.79 -10.57
C PRO A 48 -0.06 10.76 -9.73
N THR A 49 -0.43 10.98 -8.49
CA THR A 49 0.29 11.88 -7.59
C THR A 49 1.32 11.19 -6.72
N ALA A 50 1.55 9.91 -6.92
CA ALA A 50 2.47 9.15 -6.07
C ALA A 50 3.89 9.68 -6.21
N ARG A 51 4.54 9.92 -5.07
CA ARG A 51 5.95 10.30 -5.00
C ARG A 51 6.74 9.26 -4.23
N THR A 52 6.07 8.49 -3.40
CA THR A 52 6.69 7.53 -2.52
C THR A 52 5.86 6.26 -2.45
N VAL A 53 6.42 5.23 -1.85
CA VAL A 53 5.71 4.05 -1.43
C VAL A 53 5.85 3.93 0.09
N PRO A 54 4.94 3.25 0.80
CA PRO A 54 3.83 2.48 0.25
C PRO A 54 2.68 3.34 -0.24
N GLN A 55 1.88 2.78 -1.16
CA GLN A 55 0.59 3.34 -1.53
C GLN A 55 -0.44 2.23 -1.35
N ILE A 56 -1.41 2.48 -0.51
CA ILE A 56 -2.34 1.44 -0.06
C ILE A 56 -3.76 1.75 -0.54
N PHE A 57 -4.40 0.73 -1.13
CA PHE A 57 -5.82 0.79 -1.49
C PHE A 57 -6.58 -0.18 -0.61
N ILE A 58 -7.75 0.24 -0.15
CA ILE A 58 -8.70 -0.64 0.55
C ILE A 58 -10.04 -0.49 -0.16
N LYS A 59 -10.56 -1.60 -0.70
CA LYS A 59 -11.81 -1.62 -1.47
C LYS A 59 -11.81 -0.59 -2.59
N GLU A 60 -10.72 -0.58 -3.34
CA GLU A 60 -10.52 0.30 -4.49
C GLU A 60 -10.40 1.78 -4.13
N GLU A 61 -10.36 2.12 -2.85
CA GLU A 61 -10.19 3.48 -2.39
C GLU A 61 -8.74 3.71 -1.96
N LEU A 62 -8.13 4.76 -2.49
CA LEU A 62 -6.77 5.11 -2.12
C LEU A 62 -6.73 5.66 -0.69
N ILE A 63 -6.04 4.93 0.18
CA ILE A 63 -5.83 5.37 1.56
C ILE A 63 -4.61 6.28 1.63
N GLY A 64 -3.56 5.94 0.90
CA GLY A 64 -2.32 6.70 0.89
C GLY A 64 -1.15 5.90 1.42
N GLY A 65 -0.25 6.57 2.13
CA GLY A 65 0.93 5.94 2.70
C GLY A 65 0.69 5.37 4.08
N TYR A 66 1.80 5.05 4.77
CA TYR A 66 1.71 4.44 6.09
C TYR A 66 0.99 5.33 7.10
N ASP A 67 1.30 6.63 7.11
CA ASP A 67 0.67 7.55 8.08
C ASP A 67 -0.84 7.62 7.90
N GLN A 68 -1.28 7.66 6.65
CA GLN A 68 -2.71 7.66 6.35
C GLN A 68 -3.36 6.35 6.73
N LEU A 69 -2.65 5.24 6.57
CA LEU A 69 -3.16 3.94 6.98
C LEU A 69 -3.37 3.87 8.50
N VAL A 70 -2.43 4.38 9.27
CA VAL A 70 -2.54 4.46 10.72
C VAL A 70 -3.79 5.24 11.10
N LYS A 71 -3.99 6.39 10.49
CA LYS A 71 -5.16 7.23 10.76
C LYS A 71 -6.45 6.52 10.37
N TYR A 72 -6.44 5.81 9.27
CA TYR A 72 -7.61 5.04 8.82
C TYR A 72 -8.06 4.08 9.91
N PHE A 73 -7.13 3.35 10.52
CA PHE A 73 -7.46 2.40 11.57
C PHE A 73 -7.79 3.06 12.90
N GLU A 74 -7.33 4.26 13.15
CA GLU A 74 -7.69 5.01 14.36
C GLU A 74 -9.13 5.51 14.33
N ILE A 75 -9.62 5.86 13.15
CA ILE A 75 -10.96 6.43 12.97
C ILE A 75 -12.02 5.34 12.96
N VAL A 76 -11.69 4.17 12.48
CA VAL A 76 -12.65 3.07 12.27
C VAL A 76 -12.91 2.23 13.52
#